data_519fe5f2a82e4d348c957200b6879bef
#
_entry.id   519fe5f2a82e4d348c957200b6879bef
#
_cell.length_a   1.000
_cell.length_b   1.000
_cell.length_c   1.000
_cell.angle_alpha   90.00
_cell.angle_beta   90.00
_cell.angle_gamma   90.00
#
_symmetry.space_group_name_H-M   'P 1'
#
loop_
_entity.id
_entity.type
_entity.pdbx_description
1 polymer ?
#
loop_
_entity_poly.entity_id
_entity_poly.type
_entity_poly.pdbx_seq_one_letter_code
_entity_poly.pdbx_strand_id
1 'polypeptide(L)'
;MRTIKHILCIALALLIAAKIANTVYQGSTDKTEAPRIYCAEDLLAVSSQATEMDLLQGMTASDAQDGDLTKQIVVAGISKLISNNTAKVTYLVFDSDNNMGMYVRKIQYTDYEKPRFYLDPTKPLVFSSVEEISLLDRITAIDMVDGNVTSRVRVSTLANTDDTRVYDVTVQITNSLGDTPWLKLQVLELPTDPHRPTLRLKEYLIYLNQGEAFDPSAYVGHCFNADGTILNAEDLTVSGQVNTSKPGEYRVTYTHADSGSEGIAILTVVVM
;
A
#
# COMPACT_ATOMS: atom_id res chain seq x y z
N MET A 1 -4.59 -17.96 8.47
CA MET A 1 -5.25 -17.48 9.69
C MET A 1 -5.75 -16.03 9.62
N ARG A 2 -5.04 -15.10 8.98
CA ARG A 2 -5.48 -13.68 8.82
C ARG A 2 -6.78 -13.53 8.00
N THR A 3 -6.92 -14.25 6.89
CA THR A 3 -8.14 -14.22 6.05
C THR A 3 -9.42 -14.64 6.79
N ILE A 4 -9.31 -15.56 7.74
CA ILE A 4 -10.45 -16.01 8.56
C ILE A 4 -10.88 -14.90 9.53
N LYS A 5 -9.95 -14.11 10.07
CA LYS A 5 -10.28 -12.97 10.95
C LYS A 5 -11.01 -11.87 10.20
N HIS A 6 -10.59 -11.53 8.97
CA HIS A 6 -11.30 -10.53 8.16
C HIS A 6 -12.71 -10.98 7.75
N ILE A 7 -12.88 -12.26 7.41
CA ILE A 7 -14.20 -12.83 7.12
C ILE A 7 -15.10 -12.80 8.36
N LEU A 8 -14.53 -13.08 9.54
CA LEU A 8 -15.27 -13.03 10.80
C LEU A 8 -15.70 -11.59 11.17
N CYS A 9 -14.82 -10.58 10.96
CA CYS A 9 -15.14 -9.18 11.18
C CYS A 9 -16.22 -8.68 10.23
N ILE A 10 -16.17 -9.08 8.94
CA ILE A 10 -17.20 -8.71 7.96
C ILE A 10 -18.54 -9.39 8.31
N ALA A 11 -18.52 -10.66 8.69
CA ALA A 11 -19.74 -11.37 9.11
C ALA A 11 -20.34 -10.75 10.38
N LEU A 12 -19.50 -10.35 11.34
CA LEU A 12 -19.95 -9.67 12.56
C LEU A 12 -20.53 -8.29 12.23
N ALA A 13 -19.89 -7.52 11.36
CA ALA A 13 -20.39 -6.22 10.91
C ALA A 13 -21.75 -6.35 10.19
N LEU A 14 -21.93 -7.39 9.38
CA LEU A 14 -23.21 -7.67 8.70
C LEU A 14 -24.29 -8.11 9.69
N LEU A 15 -23.95 -8.90 10.70
CA LEU A 15 -24.90 -9.28 11.76
C LEU A 15 -25.31 -8.10 12.62
N ILE A 16 -24.38 -7.20 12.92
CA ILE A 16 -24.65 -5.95 13.65
C ILE A 16 -25.54 -5.03 12.79
N ALA A 17 -25.24 -4.88 11.51
CA ALA A 17 -26.07 -4.09 10.57
C ALA A 17 -27.48 -4.67 10.42
N ALA A 18 -27.61 -5.99 10.33
CA ALA A 18 -28.91 -6.68 10.27
C ALA A 18 -29.69 -6.52 11.58
N LYS A 19 -29.01 -6.55 12.74
CA LYS A 19 -29.63 -6.33 14.04
C LYS A 19 -30.09 -4.88 14.20
N ILE A 20 -29.29 -3.90 13.76
CA ILE A 20 -29.65 -2.48 13.71
C ILE A 20 -30.89 -2.27 12.85
N ALA A 21 -30.93 -2.85 11.65
CA ALA A 21 -32.07 -2.76 10.75
C ALA A 21 -33.35 -3.36 11.36
N ASN A 22 -33.23 -4.50 12.06
CA ASN A 22 -34.36 -5.15 12.73
C ASN A 22 -34.85 -4.35 13.94
N THR A 23 -33.98 -3.70 14.70
CA THR A 23 -34.35 -2.86 15.88
C THR A 23 -35.05 -1.58 15.42
N VAL A 24 -34.61 -0.97 14.32
CA VAL A 24 -35.29 0.19 13.71
C VAL A 24 -36.69 -0.20 13.16
N TYR A 25 -36.87 -1.43 12.72
CA TYR A 25 -38.14 -1.91 12.16
C TYR A 25 -39.17 -2.35 13.24
N GLN A 26 -38.70 -2.82 14.40
CA GLN A 26 -39.56 -3.22 15.51
C GLN A 26 -39.76 -2.08 16.51
N GLY A 27 -40.26 -0.94 16.13
CA GLY A 27 -40.52 0.21 17.00
C GLY A 27 -40.88 -0.21 18.44
N SER A 28 -39.89 -0.34 19.33
CA SER A 28 -40.06 -0.69 20.71
C SER A 28 -40.75 0.47 21.44
N THR A 29 -41.88 0.19 22.05
CA THR A 29 -42.65 1.13 22.87
C THR A 29 -42.18 1.22 24.32
N ASP A 30 -41.15 0.47 24.70
CA ASP A 30 -40.56 0.55 26.03
C ASP A 30 -39.37 1.51 26.04
N LYS A 31 -39.51 2.58 26.83
CA LYS A 31 -38.50 3.64 27.05
C LYS A 31 -37.43 3.19 28.05
N THR A 32 -36.74 2.11 27.78
CA THR A 32 -35.49 1.84 28.50
C THR A 32 -34.39 2.72 27.90
N GLU A 33 -33.64 3.41 28.75
CA GLU A 33 -32.54 4.26 28.31
C GLU A 33 -31.46 3.36 27.71
N ALA A 34 -30.91 3.73 26.54
CA ALA A 34 -29.81 3.00 25.92
C ALA A 34 -28.53 3.13 26.77
N PRO A 35 -27.67 2.11 26.77
CA PRO A 35 -26.39 2.14 27.49
C PRO A 35 -25.50 3.27 26.97
N ARG A 36 -24.70 3.84 27.86
CA ARG A 36 -23.80 4.96 27.54
C ARG A 36 -22.35 4.50 27.57
N ILE A 37 -21.62 4.84 26.50
CA ILE A 37 -20.18 4.64 26.40
C ILE A 37 -19.47 5.94 26.78
N TYR A 38 -18.44 5.83 27.60
CA TYR A 38 -17.59 6.93 28.05
C TYR A 38 -16.15 6.65 27.57
N CYS A 39 -15.44 7.72 27.27
CA CYS A 39 -14.05 7.68 26.82
C CYS A 39 -13.21 8.60 27.69
N ALA A 40 -12.08 8.12 28.15
CA ALA A 40 -11.16 8.93 28.96
C ALA A 40 -10.45 10.02 28.13
N GLU A 41 -10.15 9.71 26.86
CA GLU A 41 -9.44 10.61 25.95
C GLU A 41 -10.01 10.51 24.53
N ASP A 42 -10.31 11.64 23.90
CA ASP A 42 -10.90 11.69 22.55
C ASP A 42 -9.97 11.27 21.43
N LEU A 43 -8.66 11.34 21.65
CA LEU A 43 -7.63 10.93 20.69
C LEU A 43 -6.75 9.85 21.33
N LEU A 44 -6.63 8.71 20.67
CA LEU A 44 -5.74 7.62 21.06
C LEU A 44 -4.62 7.47 20.05
N ALA A 45 -3.35 7.56 20.49
CA ALA A 45 -2.21 7.21 19.68
C ALA A 45 -2.02 5.69 19.69
N VAL A 46 -1.94 5.07 18.50
CA VAL A 46 -1.85 3.63 18.34
C VAL A 46 -0.86 3.26 17.24
N SER A 47 -0.30 2.05 17.32
CA SER A 47 0.44 1.46 16.21
C SER A 47 -0.50 1.03 15.08
N SER A 48 -0.01 0.98 13.85
CA SER A 48 -0.70 0.37 12.70
C SER A 48 -1.01 -1.12 12.90
N GLN A 49 -0.36 -1.77 13.88
CA GLN A 49 -0.58 -3.15 14.29
C GLN A 49 -1.42 -3.28 15.57
N ALA A 50 -2.06 -2.19 16.03
CA ALA A 50 -2.88 -2.19 17.23
C ALA A 50 -3.97 -3.28 17.18
N THR A 51 -4.15 -3.94 18.30
CA THR A 51 -5.19 -4.95 18.50
C THR A 51 -6.50 -4.28 18.91
N GLU A 52 -7.60 -5.05 18.91
CA GLU A 52 -8.86 -4.56 19.44
C GLU A 52 -8.75 -4.14 20.91
N MET A 53 -7.95 -4.85 21.70
CA MET A 53 -7.71 -4.51 23.12
C MET A 53 -7.02 -3.14 23.27
N ASP A 54 -6.07 -2.83 22.38
CA ASP A 54 -5.41 -1.51 22.38
C ASP A 54 -6.41 -0.39 22.06
N LEU A 55 -7.33 -0.63 21.13
CA LEU A 55 -8.37 0.32 20.75
C LEU A 55 -9.39 0.54 21.88
N LEU A 56 -9.66 -0.44 22.72
CA LEU A 56 -10.58 -0.36 23.86
C LEU A 56 -9.99 0.36 25.07
N GLN A 57 -8.73 0.72 25.06
CA GLN A 57 -8.08 1.39 26.17
C GLN A 57 -8.79 2.71 26.56
N GLY A 58 -9.15 2.84 27.83
CA GLY A 58 -9.83 4.03 28.37
C GLY A 58 -11.31 4.14 28.01
N MET A 59 -11.91 3.06 27.43
CA MET A 59 -13.34 3.00 27.19
C MET A 59 -14.04 2.34 28.38
N THR A 60 -15.19 2.88 28.78
CA THR A 60 -16.09 2.29 29.77
C THR A 60 -17.53 2.42 29.29
N ALA A 61 -18.40 1.52 29.74
CA ALA A 61 -19.82 1.61 29.43
C ALA A 61 -20.68 1.26 30.65
N SER A 62 -21.79 1.94 30.79
CA SER A 62 -22.76 1.65 31.83
C SER A 62 -24.18 1.82 31.32
N ASP A 63 -25.07 1.07 31.95
CA ASP A 63 -26.50 1.15 31.76
C ASP A 63 -27.21 1.27 33.14
N ALA A 64 -28.38 1.89 33.17
CA ALA A 64 -29.13 2.11 34.39
C ALA A 64 -29.68 0.81 35.01
N GLN A 65 -30.01 -0.18 34.17
CA GLN A 65 -30.57 -1.46 34.60
C GLN A 65 -29.51 -2.55 34.72
N ASP A 66 -28.60 -2.60 33.72
CA ASP A 66 -27.61 -3.67 33.59
C ASP A 66 -26.27 -3.34 34.28
N GLY A 67 -26.10 -2.10 34.71
CA GLY A 67 -24.90 -1.65 35.44
C GLY A 67 -23.68 -1.51 34.51
N ASP A 68 -22.55 -2.12 34.89
CA ASP A 68 -21.28 -2.03 34.14
C ASP A 68 -21.28 -2.96 32.92
N LEU A 69 -21.28 -2.35 31.73
CA LEU A 69 -21.21 -3.02 30.44
C LEU A 69 -19.83 -2.86 29.75
N THR A 70 -18.80 -2.39 30.45
CA THR A 70 -17.48 -2.11 29.89
C THR A 70 -16.89 -3.27 29.10
N LYS A 71 -17.05 -4.51 29.61
CA LYS A 71 -16.54 -5.72 28.95
C LYS A 71 -17.33 -6.14 27.71
N GLN A 72 -18.48 -5.54 27.49
CA GLN A 72 -19.36 -5.82 26.34
C GLN A 72 -19.16 -4.83 25.20
N ILE A 73 -18.30 -3.81 25.38
CA ILE A 73 -17.95 -2.89 24.31
C ILE A 73 -17.25 -3.66 23.19
N VAL A 74 -17.71 -3.45 21.97
CA VAL A 74 -17.10 -4.00 20.76
C VAL A 74 -16.65 -2.91 19.80
N VAL A 75 -15.56 -3.15 19.08
CA VAL A 75 -15.14 -2.29 17.98
C VAL A 75 -15.93 -2.66 16.74
N ALA A 76 -16.85 -1.80 16.33
CA ALA A 76 -17.71 -2.02 15.16
C ALA A 76 -16.96 -1.77 13.85
N GLY A 77 -15.97 -0.89 13.86
CA GLY A 77 -15.16 -0.63 12.67
C GLY A 77 -14.24 0.58 12.81
N ILE A 78 -13.31 0.66 11.87
CA ILE A 78 -12.38 1.78 11.72
C ILE A 78 -12.66 2.44 10.36
N SER A 79 -12.76 3.78 10.36
CA SER A 79 -12.98 4.55 9.14
C SER A 79 -11.71 4.58 8.28
N LYS A 80 -11.85 5.06 7.04
CA LYS A 80 -10.71 5.53 6.26
C LYS A 80 -9.99 6.66 6.99
N LEU A 81 -8.72 6.90 6.62
CA LEU A 81 -7.98 8.06 7.12
C LEU A 81 -8.71 9.36 6.75
N ILE A 82 -8.76 10.27 7.70
CA ILE A 82 -9.40 11.58 7.52
C ILE A 82 -8.36 12.69 7.35
N SER A 83 -7.24 12.62 8.05
CA SER A 83 -6.09 13.52 7.92
C SER A 83 -4.93 13.03 8.79
N ASN A 84 -3.67 13.34 8.40
CA ASN A 84 -2.48 13.13 9.24
C ASN A 84 -2.46 11.80 9.99
N ASN A 85 -2.62 10.69 9.29
CA ASN A 85 -2.66 9.33 9.85
C ASN A 85 -3.76 9.14 10.92
N THR A 86 -4.82 9.94 10.87
CA THR A 86 -5.94 9.89 11.82
C THR A 86 -7.13 9.17 11.21
N ALA A 87 -7.75 8.27 11.96
CA ALA A 87 -8.99 7.59 11.62
C ALA A 87 -10.00 7.71 12.77
N LYS A 88 -11.22 7.23 12.54
CA LYS A 88 -12.27 7.13 13.56
C LYS A 88 -12.55 5.67 13.85
N VAL A 89 -12.64 5.33 15.13
CA VAL A 89 -13.12 4.02 15.60
C VAL A 89 -14.53 4.19 16.13
N THR A 90 -15.41 3.32 15.69
CA THR A 90 -16.80 3.25 16.19
C THR A 90 -16.90 2.11 17.18
N TYR A 91 -17.41 2.41 18.38
CA TYR A 91 -17.67 1.46 19.45
C TYR A 91 -19.16 1.27 19.62
N LEU A 92 -19.58 0.05 19.90
CA LEU A 92 -20.96 -0.30 20.21
C LEU A 92 -21.01 -1.10 21.51
N VAL A 93 -22.11 -0.94 22.22
CA VAL A 93 -22.49 -1.77 23.37
C VAL A 93 -24.01 -1.99 23.33
N PHE A 94 -24.45 -3.15 23.80
CA PHE A 94 -25.87 -3.47 23.87
C PHE A 94 -26.22 -3.84 25.33
N ASP A 95 -27.40 -3.40 25.78
CA ASP A 95 -27.98 -3.84 27.05
C ASP A 95 -28.76 -5.14 26.89
N SER A 96 -29.33 -5.65 27.97
CA SER A 96 -30.14 -6.88 27.97
C SER A 96 -31.45 -6.76 27.16
N ASP A 97 -31.95 -5.54 26.99
CA ASP A 97 -33.15 -5.21 26.21
C ASP A 97 -32.84 -4.94 24.72
N ASN A 98 -31.57 -5.09 24.33
CA ASN A 98 -31.05 -4.84 22.97
C ASN A 98 -31.07 -3.38 22.54
N ASN A 99 -31.10 -2.41 23.48
CA ASN A 99 -30.84 -1.04 23.13
C ASN A 99 -29.33 -0.86 22.88
N MET A 100 -28.99 0.04 21.96
CA MET A 100 -27.61 0.21 21.48
C MET A 100 -27.03 1.53 21.94
N GLY A 101 -25.90 1.47 22.67
CA GLY A 101 -25.02 2.61 22.89
C GLY A 101 -23.93 2.67 21.82
N MET A 102 -23.61 3.87 21.35
CA MET A 102 -22.57 4.09 20.34
C MET A 102 -21.66 5.23 20.74
N TYR A 103 -20.37 5.09 20.46
CA TYR A 103 -19.37 6.16 20.62
C TYR A 103 -18.38 6.14 19.44
N VAL A 104 -17.87 7.32 19.08
CA VAL A 104 -16.87 7.45 18.01
C VAL A 104 -15.67 8.21 18.57
N ARG A 105 -14.51 7.55 18.58
CA ARG A 105 -13.23 8.09 19.02
C ARG A 105 -12.28 8.29 17.84
N LYS A 106 -11.44 9.31 17.91
CA LYS A 106 -10.33 9.46 16.96
C LYS A 106 -9.14 8.62 17.42
N ILE A 107 -8.47 7.99 16.45
CA ILE A 107 -7.17 7.36 16.65
C ILE A 107 -6.15 8.00 15.70
N GLN A 108 -4.91 8.06 16.15
CA GLN A 108 -3.79 8.50 15.34
C GLN A 108 -2.74 7.39 15.28
N TYR A 109 -2.45 6.92 14.08
CA TYR A 109 -1.37 5.96 13.87
C TYR A 109 -0.02 6.64 14.01
N THR A 110 0.88 6.07 14.84
CA THR A 110 2.20 6.62 15.14
C THR A 110 3.29 6.16 14.17
N ASP A 111 3.08 5.04 13.53
CA ASP A 111 4.05 4.32 12.67
C ASP A 111 3.52 4.01 11.27
N TYR A 112 2.41 4.63 10.89
CA TYR A 112 1.80 4.34 9.59
C TYR A 112 2.61 4.91 8.43
N GLU A 113 2.94 4.04 7.49
CA GLU A 113 3.48 4.38 6.19
C GLU A 113 2.51 3.94 5.10
N LYS A 114 2.47 4.72 4.01
CA LYS A 114 1.66 4.38 2.84
C LYS A 114 2.13 3.08 2.19
N PRO A 115 1.24 2.35 1.51
CA PRO A 115 1.66 1.18 0.73
C PRO A 115 2.81 1.50 -0.22
N ARG A 116 3.76 0.57 -0.33
CA ARG A 116 4.90 0.67 -1.24
C ARG A 116 4.85 -0.43 -2.29
N PHE A 117 5.35 -0.09 -3.48
CA PHE A 117 5.56 -1.03 -4.57
C PHE A 117 6.98 -1.55 -4.53
N TYR A 118 7.16 -2.79 -4.98
CA TYR A 118 8.45 -3.45 -5.14
C TYR A 118 8.47 -4.12 -6.52
N LEU A 119 9.60 -4.07 -7.20
CA LEU A 119 9.83 -4.78 -8.45
C LEU A 119 10.68 -6.03 -8.21
N ASP A 120 10.36 -7.11 -8.91
CA ASP A 120 11.19 -8.33 -8.90
C ASP A 120 12.53 -8.03 -9.59
N PRO A 121 13.67 -8.08 -8.88
CA PRO A 121 14.98 -7.77 -9.46
C PRO A 121 15.41 -8.77 -10.53
N THR A 122 14.79 -9.94 -10.59
CA THR A 122 15.08 -10.96 -11.61
C THR A 122 14.32 -10.72 -12.91
N LYS A 123 13.30 -9.85 -12.87
CA LYS A 123 12.39 -9.57 -13.99
C LYS A 123 12.41 -8.09 -14.35
N PRO A 124 13.36 -7.62 -15.16
CA PRO A 124 13.42 -6.22 -15.60
C PRO A 124 12.14 -5.82 -16.35
N LEU A 125 11.83 -4.53 -16.34
CA LEU A 125 10.70 -3.98 -17.09
C LEU A 125 11.03 -3.79 -18.58
N VAL A 126 11.74 -4.74 -19.13
CA VAL A 126 12.08 -4.85 -20.57
C VAL A 126 11.38 -6.06 -21.13
N PHE A 127 10.63 -5.88 -22.19
CA PHE A 127 9.85 -6.90 -22.87
C PHE A 127 10.31 -7.03 -24.31
N SER A 128 10.24 -8.24 -24.84
CA SER A 128 10.38 -8.46 -26.26
C SER A 128 9.11 -8.03 -26.98
N SER A 129 9.22 -7.48 -28.19
CA SER A 129 8.07 -7.08 -29.01
C SER A 129 7.09 -8.21 -29.36
N VAL A 130 7.45 -9.46 -29.05
CA VAL A 130 6.59 -10.64 -29.24
C VAL A 130 5.97 -11.14 -27.92
N GLU A 131 6.35 -10.57 -26.78
CA GLU A 131 5.80 -10.93 -25.48
C GLU A 131 4.62 -10.03 -25.12
N GLU A 132 3.62 -10.61 -24.46
CA GLU A 132 2.56 -9.81 -23.84
C GLU A 132 3.13 -9.08 -22.62
N ILE A 133 2.94 -7.76 -22.55
CA ILE A 133 3.43 -6.95 -21.44
C ILE A 133 2.55 -7.22 -20.21
N SER A 134 3.03 -8.09 -19.31
CA SER A 134 2.41 -8.33 -18.00
C SER A 134 3.28 -7.75 -16.89
N LEU A 135 2.80 -6.71 -16.23
CA LEU A 135 3.49 -6.10 -15.09
C LEU A 135 3.13 -6.73 -13.75
N LEU A 136 1.95 -7.36 -13.65
CA LEU A 136 1.43 -7.86 -12.37
C LEU A 136 2.27 -9.00 -11.78
N ASP A 137 3.00 -9.74 -12.61
CA ASP A 137 3.92 -10.79 -12.16
C ASP A 137 5.32 -10.29 -11.81
N ARG A 138 5.57 -8.98 -12.00
CA ARG A 138 6.84 -8.29 -11.74
C ARG A 138 6.74 -7.30 -10.58
N ILE A 139 5.52 -7.04 -10.10
CA ILE A 139 5.22 -6.06 -9.05
C ILE A 139 4.67 -6.75 -7.81
N THR A 140 5.16 -6.34 -6.67
CA THR A 140 4.57 -6.65 -5.36
C THR A 140 4.20 -5.33 -4.67
N ALA A 141 3.08 -5.32 -3.98
CA ALA A 141 2.67 -4.18 -3.17
C ALA A 141 2.43 -4.61 -1.72
N ILE A 142 3.05 -3.89 -0.79
CA ILE A 142 2.99 -4.17 0.65
C ILE A 142 2.45 -2.96 1.39
N ASP A 143 1.50 -3.20 2.27
CA ASP A 143 0.89 -2.22 3.17
C ASP A 143 1.12 -2.64 4.62
N MET A 144 1.34 -1.70 5.52
CA MET A 144 1.60 -2.00 6.94
C MET A 144 0.38 -2.59 7.64
N VAL A 145 -0.82 -2.18 7.25
CA VAL A 145 -2.09 -2.61 7.87
C VAL A 145 -2.64 -3.86 7.18
N ASP A 146 -2.70 -3.83 5.85
CA ASP A 146 -3.33 -4.90 5.05
C ASP A 146 -2.35 -6.03 4.69
N GLY A 147 -1.05 -5.83 4.88
CA GLY A 147 -0.01 -6.78 4.49
C GLY A 147 0.22 -6.81 2.98
N ASN A 148 0.27 -8.00 2.37
CA ASN A 148 0.43 -8.12 0.92
C ASN A 148 -0.89 -7.75 0.21
N VAL A 149 -0.84 -6.67 -0.55
CA VAL A 149 -1.98 -6.10 -1.29
C VAL A 149 -1.77 -6.15 -2.81
N THR A 150 -0.83 -6.95 -3.29
CA THR A 150 -0.50 -7.09 -4.72
C THR A 150 -1.71 -7.38 -5.59
N SER A 151 -2.67 -8.19 -5.13
CA SER A 151 -3.89 -8.50 -5.87
C SER A 151 -4.82 -7.30 -6.11
N ARG A 152 -4.58 -6.19 -5.41
CA ARG A 152 -5.33 -4.94 -5.57
C ARG A 152 -4.64 -3.94 -6.50
N VAL A 153 -3.44 -4.25 -6.99
CA VAL A 153 -2.68 -3.37 -7.90
C VAL A 153 -3.46 -3.20 -9.20
N ARG A 154 -3.62 -1.95 -9.60
CA ARG A 154 -4.20 -1.55 -10.88
C ARG A 154 -3.11 -0.95 -11.74
N VAL A 155 -3.08 -1.35 -12.99
CA VAL A 155 -2.12 -0.89 -13.98
C VAL A 155 -2.88 -0.11 -15.05
N SER A 156 -2.37 1.08 -15.39
CA SER A 156 -2.85 1.86 -16.53
C SER A 156 -1.65 2.25 -17.39
N THR A 157 -1.72 1.96 -18.68
CA THR A 157 -0.68 2.31 -19.64
C THR A 157 -1.10 3.58 -20.36
N LEU A 158 -0.21 4.57 -20.39
CA LEU A 158 -0.34 5.70 -21.28
C LEU A 158 0.18 5.26 -22.66
N ALA A 159 -0.60 5.55 -23.69
CA ALA A 159 -0.16 5.26 -25.06
C ALA A 159 1.16 6.00 -25.33
N ASN A 160 2.12 5.29 -25.91
CA ASN A 160 3.34 5.91 -26.38
C ASN A 160 3.00 6.79 -27.60
N THR A 161 3.22 8.09 -27.47
CA THR A 161 2.99 9.06 -28.57
C THR A 161 4.24 9.27 -29.43
N ASP A 162 5.42 8.79 -28.98
CA ASP A 162 6.71 9.16 -29.53
C ASP A 162 7.38 7.93 -30.09
N ASP A 163 7.06 7.10 -30.81
CA ASP A 163 7.74 5.96 -31.52
C ASP A 163 9.03 5.39 -30.84
N THR A 164 9.20 5.68 -29.54
CA THR A 164 10.43 5.40 -28.78
C THR A 164 10.43 4.02 -28.12
N ARG A 165 9.37 3.22 -28.26
CA ARG A 165 9.19 1.91 -27.59
C ARG A 165 9.34 1.96 -26.06
N VAL A 166 9.17 3.15 -25.49
CA VAL A 166 9.13 3.37 -24.05
C VAL A 166 7.71 3.71 -23.67
N TYR A 167 7.12 2.93 -22.79
CA TYR A 167 5.75 3.14 -22.30
C TYR A 167 5.77 3.64 -20.88
N ASP A 168 5.13 4.76 -20.63
CA ASP A 168 4.84 5.19 -19.26
C ASP A 168 3.64 4.40 -18.73
N VAL A 169 3.84 3.72 -17.62
CA VAL A 169 2.82 2.91 -16.96
C VAL A 169 2.61 3.46 -15.57
N THR A 170 1.36 3.70 -15.19
CA THR A 170 1.01 4.05 -13.81
C THR A 170 0.48 2.83 -13.09
N VAL A 171 1.09 2.51 -11.95
CA VAL A 171 0.59 1.52 -11.01
C VAL A 171 -0.03 2.21 -9.82
N GLN A 172 -1.15 1.71 -9.34
CA GLN A 172 -1.92 2.29 -8.25
C GLN A 172 -2.47 1.20 -7.35
N ILE A 173 -2.60 1.49 -6.07
CA ILE A 173 -3.25 0.61 -5.11
C ILE A 173 -4.09 1.43 -4.14
N THR A 174 -5.17 0.84 -3.63
CA THR A 174 -5.96 1.42 -2.53
C THR A 174 -5.97 0.43 -1.38
N ASN A 175 -5.51 0.87 -0.19
CA ASN A 175 -5.57 0.07 1.02
C ASN A 175 -6.92 0.21 1.75
N SER A 176 -7.11 -0.55 2.84
CA SER A 176 -8.35 -0.49 3.65
C SER A 176 -8.56 0.87 4.32
N LEU A 177 -7.49 1.60 4.59
CA LEU A 177 -7.55 2.94 5.17
C LEU A 177 -7.84 4.04 4.14
N GLY A 178 -7.96 3.69 2.85
CA GLY A 178 -8.34 4.60 1.76
C GLY A 178 -7.18 5.37 1.15
N ASP A 179 -5.93 5.13 1.57
CA ASP A 179 -4.78 5.66 0.89
C ASP A 179 -4.63 5.02 -0.49
N THR A 180 -4.29 5.87 -1.45
CA THR A 180 -4.21 5.46 -2.85
C THR A 180 -2.89 5.95 -3.47
N PRO A 181 -1.73 5.42 -3.03
CA PRO A 181 -0.47 5.73 -3.67
C PRO A 181 -0.45 5.22 -5.11
N TRP A 182 0.25 5.96 -5.93
CA TRP A 182 0.52 5.61 -7.33
C TRP A 182 2.00 5.84 -7.63
N LEU A 183 2.50 5.18 -8.66
CA LEU A 183 3.89 5.28 -9.12
C LEU A 183 3.92 5.18 -10.65
N LYS A 184 4.72 6.01 -11.29
CA LYS A 184 5.00 5.92 -12.71
C LYS A 184 6.25 5.08 -12.96
N LEU A 185 6.09 4.06 -13.77
CA LEU A 185 7.17 3.18 -14.21
C LEU A 185 7.37 3.34 -15.72
N GLN A 186 8.57 3.10 -16.18
CA GLN A 186 8.84 2.96 -17.61
C GLN A 186 9.01 1.50 -17.97
N VAL A 187 8.31 1.10 -19.01
CA VAL A 187 8.40 -0.22 -19.62
C VAL A 187 9.03 -0.06 -20.99
N LEU A 188 10.03 -0.87 -21.25
CA LEU A 188 10.74 -0.88 -22.51
C LEU A 188 10.24 -2.08 -23.35
N GLU A 189 9.83 -1.82 -24.56
CA GLU A 189 9.57 -2.85 -25.57
C GLU A 189 10.73 -2.84 -26.56
N LEU A 190 11.53 -3.89 -26.55
CA LEU A 190 12.69 -4.00 -27.42
C LEU A 190 12.54 -5.19 -28.39
N PRO A 191 12.92 -5.03 -29.67
CA PRO A 191 12.93 -6.16 -30.57
C PRO A 191 13.92 -7.22 -30.09
N THR A 192 13.64 -8.47 -30.38
CA THR A 192 14.58 -9.56 -30.10
C THR A 192 15.86 -9.33 -30.92
N ASP A 193 16.98 -9.25 -30.23
CA ASP A 193 18.29 -9.02 -30.82
C ASP A 193 19.35 -9.85 -30.07
N PRO A 194 19.93 -10.89 -30.71
CA PRO A 194 20.91 -11.73 -30.05
C PRO A 194 22.26 -11.03 -29.78
N HIS A 195 22.51 -9.88 -30.42
CA HIS A 195 23.73 -9.11 -30.26
C HIS A 195 23.58 -8.00 -29.17
N ARG A 196 22.40 -7.91 -28.56
CA ARG A 196 22.16 -6.87 -27.53
C ARG A 196 22.85 -7.22 -26.23
N PRO A 197 23.64 -6.28 -25.66
CA PRO A 197 24.13 -6.40 -24.30
C PRO A 197 22.99 -6.58 -23.29
N THR A 198 23.20 -7.44 -22.31
CA THR A 198 22.25 -7.67 -21.23
C THR A 198 22.64 -6.84 -20.03
N LEU A 199 21.82 -5.84 -19.68
CA LEU A 199 22.02 -5.02 -18.50
C LEU A 199 21.01 -5.40 -17.42
N ARG A 200 21.51 -5.88 -16.28
CA ARG A 200 20.69 -6.20 -15.12
C ARG A 200 21.12 -5.35 -13.93
N LEU A 201 20.15 -4.71 -13.31
CA LEU A 201 20.36 -3.97 -12.06
C LEU A 201 20.08 -4.89 -10.86
N LYS A 202 20.64 -4.55 -9.72
CA LYS A 202 20.33 -5.21 -8.45
C LYS A 202 18.88 -4.95 -8.01
N GLU A 203 18.38 -3.75 -8.35
CA GLU A 203 17.01 -3.30 -8.09
C GLU A 203 16.54 -2.39 -9.24
N TYR A 204 15.24 -2.38 -9.51
CA TYR A 204 14.63 -1.53 -10.55
C TYR A 204 13.74 -0.44 -9.97
N LEU A 205 13.48 -0.50 -8.66
CA LEU A 205 12.72 0.49 -7.89
C LEU A 205 13.33 0.59 -6.50
N ILE A 206 13.71 1.80 -6.10
CA ILE A 206 14.22 2.08 -4.76
C ILE A 206 13.50 3.28 -4.15
N TYR A 207 13.48 3.30 -2.82
CA TYR A 207 12.99 4.41 -2.02
C TYR A 207 14.15 5.00 -1.22
N LEU A 208 14.32 6.32 -1.30
CA LEU A 208 15.31 7.08 -0.55
C LEU A 208 14.61 8.06 0.37
N ASN A 209 15.15 8.27 1.55
CA ASN A 209 14.72 9.37 2.39
C ASN A 209 15.28 10.69 1.82
N GLN A 210 14.57 11.78 2.06
CA GLN A 210 15.06 13.11 1.63
C GLN A 210 16.44 13.39 2.21
N GLY A 211 17.38 13.77 1.33
CA GLY A 211 18.78 14.03 1.68
C GLY A 211 19.69 12.80 1.75
N GLU A 212 19.15 11.62 1.55
CA GLU A 212 19.94 10.38 1.51
C GLU A 212 20.90 10.37 0.30
N ALA A 213 22.11 9.88 0.49
CA ALA A 213 23.10 9.82 -0.60
C ALA A 213 22.68 8.78 -1.64
N PHE A 214 22.83 9.12 -2.91
CA PHE A 214 22.53 8.25 -4.04
C PHE A 214 23.76 8.11 -4.94
N ASP A 215 24.18 6.86 -5.16
CA ASP A 215 25.21 6.49 -6.13
C ASP A 215 24.62 5.49 -7.13
N PRO A 216 24.44 5.86 -8.40
CA PRO A 216 23.87 4.96 -9.40
C PRO A 216 24.75 3.73 -9.64
N SER A 217 26.07 3.79 -9.46
CA SER A 217 26.97 2.66 -9.67
C SER A 217 26.70 1.50 -8.72
N ALA A 218 26.18 1.80 -7.52
CA ALA A 218 25.85 0.81 -6.49
C ALA A 218 24.77 -0.17 -6.92
N TYR A 219 23.92 0.21 -7.89
CA TYR A 219 22.78 -0.58 -8.36
C TYR A 219 23.08 -1.41 -9.60
N VAL A 220 24.27 -1.30 -10.17
CA VAL A 220 24.70 -2.16 -11.28
C VAL A 220 24.82 -3.61 -10.79
N GLY A 221 24.13 -4.51 -11.46
CA GLY A 221 24.11 -5.95 -11.17
C GLY A 221 24.96 -6.74 -12.15
N HIS A 222 24.41 -7.80 -12.71
CA HIS A 222 25.09 -8.65 -13.67
C HIS A 222 24.86 -8.16 -15.10
N CYS A 223 25.87 -7.54 -15.69
CA CYS A 223 25.84 -7.00 -17.05
C CYS A 223 26.83 -7.72 -17.94
N PHE A 224 26.45 -8.01 -19.17
CA PHE A 224 27.24 -8.76 -20.14
C PHE A 224 27.04 -8.23 -21.55
N ASN A 225 28.10 -8.24 -22.35
CA ASN A 225 28.01 -8.16 -23.80
C ASN A 225 27.39 -9.43 -24.38
N ALA A 226 27.01 -9.38 -25.64
CA ALA A 226 26.44 -10.53 -26.33
C ALA A 226 27.42 -11.75 -26.43
N ASP A 227 28.71 -11.50 -26.43
CA ASP A 227 29.76 -12.52 -26.39
C ASP A 227 30.01 -13.11 -24.98
N GLY A 228 29.31 -12.62 -23.95
CA GLY A 228 29.47 -13.05 -22.57
C GLY A 228 30.53 -12.29 -21.78
N THR A 229 31.19 -11.31 -22.36
CA THR A 229 32.13 -10.43 -21.65
C THR A 229 31.41 -9.66 -20.54
N ILE A 230 31.95 -9.70 -19.32
CA ILE A 230 31.37 -9.01 -18.17
C ILE A 230 31.56 -7.49 -18.34
N LEU A 231 30.48 -6.75 -18.06
CA LEU A 231 30.48 -5.30 -18.01
C LEU A 231 30.38 -4.84 -16.54
N ASN A 232 31.27 -3.92 -16.17
CA ASN A 232 31.28 -3.26 -14.87
C ASN A 232 30.51 -1.93 -14.94
N ALA A 233 30.33 -1.27 -13.80
CA ALA A 233 29.63 0.00 -13.74
C ALA A 233 30.29 1.11 -14.60
N GLU A 234 31.62 1.07 -14.74
CA GLU A 234 32.42 1.99 -15.53
C GLU A 234 32.24 1.83 -17.03
N ASP A 235 31.79 0.64 -17.49
CA ASP A 235 31.52 0.36 -18.89
C ASP A 235 30.14 0.87 -19.32
N LEU A 236 29.30 1.31 -18.37
CA LEU A 236 27.95 1.78 -18.63
C LEU A 236 27.90 3.31 -18.70
N THR A 237 27.14 3.81 -19.66
CA THR A 237 26.73 5.22 -19.67
C THR A 237 25.50 5.37 -18.79
N VAL A 238 25.60 6.24 -17.76
CA VAL A 238 24.51 6.53 -16.85
C VAL A 238 23.95 7.92 -17.16
N SER A 239 22.66 8.02 -17.33
CA SER A 239 21.94 9.28 -17.57
C SER A 239 20.75 9.42 -16.63
N GLY A 240 20.31 10.67 -16.42
CA GLY A 240 19.29 11.03 -15.43
C GLY A 240 19.92 11.60 -14.16
N GLN A 241 19.18 12.48 -13.50
CA GLN A 241 19.62 13.13 -12.26
C GLN A 241 18.59 12.90 -11.17
N VAL A 242 19.06 12.47 -10.00
CA VAL A 242 18.25 12.30 -8.80
C VAL A 242 18.53 13.47 -7.86
N ASN A 243 17.52 14.30 -7.59
CA ASN A 243 17.62 15.33 -6.57
C ASN A 243 17.10 14.77 -5.25
N THR A 244 17.98 14.22 -4.43
CA THR A 244 17.62 13.62 -3.14
C THR A 244 17.10 14.64 -2.12
N SER A 245 17.33 15.93 -2.33
CA SER A 245 16.79 16.98 -1.46
C SER A 245 15.32 17.31 -1.72
N LYS A 246 14.72 16.75 -2.77
CA LYS A 246 13.34 17.05 -3.17
C LYS A 246 12.55 15.75 -3.32
N PRO A 247 11.44 15.58 -2.58
CA PRO A 247 10.54 14.46 -2.80
C PRO A 247 10.02 14.41 -4.24
N GLY A 248 9.96 13.20 -4.79
CA GLY A 248 9.50 12.99 -6.16
C GLY A 248 9.99 11.67 -6.75
N GLU A 249 9.58 11.42 -7.98
CA GLU A 249 9.98 10.25 -8.77
C GLU A 249 11.07 10.68 -9.76
N TYR A 250 12.18 9.93 -9.76
CA TYR A 250 13.33 10.17 -10.63
C TYR A 250 13.64 8.90 -11.40
N ARG A 251 14.29 9.06 -12.55
CA ARG A 251 14.69 7.96 -13.42
C ARG A 251 16.17 8.04 -13.71
N VAL A 252 16.84 6.91 -13.64
CA VAL A 252 18.23 6.74 -14.02
C VAL A 252 18.28 5.65 -15.07
N THR A 253 18.84 6.00 -16.23
CA THR A 253 18.97 5.07 -17.36
C THR A 253 20.43 4.66 -17.50
N TYR A 254 20.65 3.37 -17.62
CA TYR A 254 21.94 2.73 -17.87
C TYR A 254 21.93 2.21 -19.28
N THR A 255 22.93 2.54 -20.07
CA THR A 255 23.09 2.06 -21.45
C THR A 255 24.49 1.56 -21.70
N HIS A 256 24.61 0.61 -22.61
CA HIS A 256 25.88 0.16 -23.17
C HIS A 256 25.66 -0.26 -24.61
N ALA A 257 26.47 0.26 -25.51
CA ALA A 257 26.41 -0.07 -26.92
C ALA A 257 27.57 -0.99 -27.31
N ASP A 258 27.26 -2.08 -27.96
CA ASP A 258 28.24 -3.00 -28.55
C ASP A 258 27.73 -3.49 -29.92
N SER A 259 28.63 -3.53 -30.89
CA SER A 259 28.40 -4.12 -32.21
C SER A 259 27.14 -3.61 -32.94
N GLY A 260 26.77 -2.34 -32.70
CA GLY A 260 25.59 -1.69 -33.29
C GLY A 260 24.28 -1.95 -32.57
N SER A 261 24.31 -2.69 -31.45
CA SER A 261 23.16 -2.94 -30.59
C SER A 261 23.36 -2.26 -29.24
N GLU A 262 22.26 -1.78 -28.64
CA GLU A 262 22.29 -1.08 -27.35
C GLU A 262 21.49 -1.86 -26.30
N GLY A 263 22.18 -2.19 -25.19
CA GLY A 263 21.55 -2.65 -23.95
C GLY A 263 21.07 -1.46 -23.15
N ILE A 264 19.92 -1.61 -22.49
CA ILE A 264 19.31 -0.54 -21.67
C ILE A 264 18.67 -1.11 -20.42
N ALA A 265 18.81 -0.42 -19.30
CA ALA A 265 18.10 -0.69 -18.06
C ALA A 265 17.69 0.63 -17.40
N ILE A 266 16.56 0.64 -16.70
CA ILE A 266 16.01 1.83 -16.04
C ILE A 266 15.80 1.53 -14.56
N LEU A 267 16.35 2.41 -13.70
CA LEU A 267 16.08 2.44 -12.27
C LEU A 267 15.11 3.57 -11.96
N THR A 268 14.00 3.25 -11.33
CA THR A 268 13.10 4.24 -10.75
C THR A 268 13.51 4.54 -9.31
N VAL A 269 13.70 5.80 -8.98
CA VAL A 269 14.08 6.27 -7.64
C VAL A 269 12.97 7.14 -7.09
N VAL A 270 12.42 6.77 -5.95
CA VAL A 270 11.40 7.55 -5.24
C VAL A 270 12.04 8.19 -4.03
N VAL A 271 12.11 9.52 -3.99
CA VAL A 271 12.56 10.30 -2.83
C VAL A 271 11.31 10.67 -2.02
N MET A 272 11.30 10.30 -0.74
CA MET A 272 10.17 10.48 0.18
C MET A 272 10.37 11.69 1.08
#